data_c12506fd185ee4e31cba41dafff71f69
#
_entry.id   c12506fd185ee4e31cba41dafff71f69
#
_cell.length_a   1.000
_cell.length_b   1.000
_cell.length_c   1.000
_cell.angle_alpha   90.00
_cell.angle_beta   90.00
_cell.angle_gamma   90.00
#
_symmetry.space_group_name_H-M   'P 1'
#
loop_
_entity.id
_entity.type
_entity.pdbx_description
1 polymer ?
#
loop_
_entity_poly.entity_id
_entity_poly.type
_entity_poly.pdbx_seq_one_letter_code
_entity_poly.pdbx_strand_id
1 'polypeptide(L)'
;SYFPPNIFYDRVLEGRLNWLFYAGDNNIAYYKGENILSDEIQKTYLSLMKELKSICDKKGIQLQFMIIPNKEQIYWEYMPTYSISNTYKRVDRFVDYVKENSDINIIYPINELKAAKKYWQIYYKYDTHWNNMGAFVGVQSLYKALDIPMTNPLNVEAEEVKKQEGDLVSLGNLDPNNYCDDINYNVIYKPEIHILQNRGDKIGRDDGGCLRPCRGSRSC
;
A
#
# COMPACT_ATOMS: atom_id res chain seq x y z
N SER A 1 11.32 -31.56 -7.72
CA SER A 1 11.35 -30.11 -8.05
C SER A 1 12.62 -29.51 -7.46
N TYR A 2 13.50 -29.09 -8.35
CA TYR A 2 14.73 -28.39 -7.96
C TYR A 2 14.34 -26.96 -7.54
N PHE A 3 14.52 -26.64 -6.27
CA PHE A 3 14.44 -25.25 -5.81
C PHE A 3 15.84 -24.67 -5.94
N PRO A 4 16.04 -23.61 -6.75
CA PRO A 4 17.33 -22.93 -6.78
C PRO A 4 17.66 -22.44 -5.36
N PRO A 5 18.97 -22.42 -5.00
CA PRO A 5 19.38 -21.81 -3.74
C PRO A 5 18.92 -20.35 -3.71
N ASN A 6 18.60 -19.86 -2.52
CA ASN A 6 18.28 -18.44 -2.33
C ASN A 6 19.42 -17.57 -2.85
N ILE A 7 19.14 -16.72 -3.84
CA ILE A 7 20.14 -15.81 -4.39
C ILE A 7 19.96 -14.46 -3.69
N PHE A 8 20.99 -14.05 -2.98
CA PHE A 8 21.04 -12.74 -2.33
C PHE A 8 22.00 -11.81 -3.07
N TYR A 9 21.53 -10.60 -3.33
CA TYR A 9 22.30 -9.51 -3.89
C TYR A 9 22.30 -8.38 -2.86
N ASP A 10 23.29 -8.37 -1.95
CA ASP A 10 23.35 -7.43 -0.83
C ASP A 10 22.05 -7.47 0.00
N ARG A 11 21.17 -6.47 -0.16
CA ARG A 11 19.89 -6.38 0.55
C ARG A 11 18.68 -6.82 -0.28
N VAL A 12 18.92 -7.52 -1.39
CA VAL A 12 17.88 -8.01 -2.29
C VAL A 12 17.92 -9.52 -2.36
N LEU A 13 16.75 -10.12 -2.24
CA LEU A 13 16.53 -11.55 -2.38
C LEU A 13 15.80 -11.80 -3.70
N GLU A 14 16.37 -12.64 -4.57
CA GLU A 14 15.67 -13.14 -5.73
C GLU A 14 14.85 -14.37 -5.35
N GLY A 15 13.55 -14.29 -5.61
CA GLY A 15 12.59 -15.36 -5.41
C GLY A 15 12.28 -16.12 -6.70
N ARG A 16 11.13 -16.80 -6.73
CA ARG A 16 10.69 -17.56 -7.90
C ARG A 16 10.28 -16.62 -9.02
N LEU A 17 10.47 -17.06 -10.28
CA LEU A 17 10.10 -16.34 -11.49
C LEU A 17 10.69 -14.92 -11.54
N ASN A 18 11.91 -14.75 -11.04
CA ASN A 18 12.67 -13.50 -10.98
C ASN A 18 11.99 -12.39 -10.15
N TRP A 19 11.06 -12.71 -9.24
CA TRP A 19 10.54 -11.74 -8.30
C TRP A 19 11.65 -11.31 -7.33
N LEU A 20 11.84 -10.00 -7.19
CA LEU A 20 12.80 -9.45 -6.22
C LEU A 20 12.07 -9.03 -4.94
N PHE A 21 12.72 -9.28 -3.81
CA PHE A 21 12.21 -8.93 -2.48
C PHE A 21 13.28 -8.20 -1.68
N TYR A 22 12.86 -7.30 -0.82
CA TYR A 22 13.76 -6.63 0.09
C TYR A 22 14.18 -7.56 1.23
N ALA A 23 15.48 -7.70 1.44
CA ALA A 23 16.06 -8.58 2.46
C ALA A 23 16.79 -7.82 3.59
N GLY A 24 16.85 -6.48 3.50
CA GLY A 24 17.44 -5.62 4.54
C GLY A 24 16.53 -5.45 5.76
N ASP A 25 17.04 -4.74 6.78
CA ASP A 25 16.31 -4.28 7.97
C ASP A 25 15.53 -5.38 8.72
N ASN A 26 16.08 -6.58 8.76
CA ASN A 26 15.44 -7.77 9.36
C ASN A 26 14.11 -8.18 8.68
N ASN A 27 13.88 -7.78 7.42
CA ASN A 27 12.62 -8.05 6.73
C ASN A 27 12.33 -9.55 6.59
N ILE A 28 13.37 -10.37 6.37
CA ILE A 28 13.21 -11.83 6.31
C ILE A 28 12.79 -12.41 7.67
N ALA A 29 13.35 -11.91 8.78
CA ALA A 29 12.91 -12.32 10.12
C ALA A 29 11.46 -11.90 10.37
N TYR A 30 11.05 -10.70 9.91
CA TYR A 30 9.66 -10.29 9.95
C TYR A 30 8.76 -11.23 9.12
N TYR A 31 9.16 -11.56 7.88
CA TYR A 31 8.42 -12.52 7.04
C TYR A 31 8.25 -13.88 7.71
N LYS A 32 9.28 -14.38 8.40
CA LYS A 32 9.24 -15.63 9.18
C LYS A 32 8.40 -15.53 10.46
N GLY A 33 8.06 -14.32 10.92
CA GLY A 33 7.35 -14.08 12.17
C GLY A 33 8.24 -14.14 13.41
N GLU A 34 9.54 -13.91 13.25
CA GLU A 34 10.56 -13.90 14.33
C GLU A 34 10.74 -12.51 14.93
N ASN A 35 10.62 -11.45 14.12
CA ASN A 35 10.79 -10.06 14.55
C ASN A 35 9.46 -9.48 15.05
N ILE A 36 9.18 -9.58 16.33
CA ILE A 36 7.97 -9.04 16.98
C ILE A 36 8.30 -7.74 17.75
N LEU A 37 7.29 -6.88 17.88
CA LEU A 37 7.42 -5.68 18.73
C LEU A 37 7.31 -6.08 20.19
N SER A 38 8.19 -5.52 21.05
CA SER A 38 8.04 -5.64 22.49
C SER A 38 6.80 -4.89 22.99
N ASP A 39 6.29 -5.27 24.15
CA ASP A 39 5.14 -4.60 24.78
C ASP A 39 5.43 -3.11 25.04
N GLU A 40 6.67 -2.77 25.39
CA GLU A 40 7.10 -1.39 25.61
C GLU A 40 7.01 -0.56 24.33
N ILE A 41 7.48 -1.11 23.21
CA ILE A 41 7.41 -0.45 21.90
C ILE A 41 5.95 -0.28 21.47
N GLN A 42 5.10 -1.30 21.64
CA GLN A 42 3.68 -1.22 21.32
C GLN A 42 2.97 -0.14 22.13
N LYS A 43 3.25 -0.05 23.45
CA LYS A 43 2.74 1.00 24.33
C LYS A 43 3.18 2.39 23.88
N THR A 44 4.43 2.54 23.50
CA THR A 44 4.99 3.82 23.02
C THR A 44 4.29 4.27 21.74
N TYR A 45 4.18 3.41 20.76
CA TYR A 45 3.46 3.75 19.51
C TYR A 45 2.01 4.09 19.76
N LEU A 46 1.30 3.33 20.57
CA LEU A 46 -0.09 3.62 20.92
C LEU A 46 -0.24 4.98 21.63
N SER A 47 0.68 5.31 22.54
CA SER A 47 0.68 6.61 23.21
C SER A 47 0.82 7.76 22.22
N LEU A 48 1.77 7.67 21.29
CA LEU A 48 1.96 8.67 20.22
C LEU A 48 0.73 8.78 19.30
N MET A 49 0.11 7.66 18.96
CA MET A 49 -1.11 7.65 18.15
C MET A 49 -2.28 8.35 18.88
N LYS A 50 -2.45 8.10 20.17
CA LYS A 50 -3.46 8.76 21.02
C LYS A 50 -3.22 10.26 21.14
N GLU A 51 -1.97 10.67 21.31
CA GLU A 51 -1.60 12.08 21.35
C GLU A 51 -1.93 12.79 20.03
N LEU A 52 -1.51 12.22 18.91
CA LEU A 52 -1.78 12.76 17.58
C LEU A 52 -3.29 12.84 17.31
N LYS A 53 -4.04 11.79 17.66
CA LYS A 53 -5.50 11.78 17.53
C LYS A 53 -6.13 12.90 18.37
N SER A 54 -5.69 13.08 19.62
CA SER A 54 -6.20 14.15 20.50
C SER A 54 -5.95 15.56 19.92
N ILE A 55 -4.78 15.78 19.30
CA ILE A 55 -4.48 17.05 18.61
C ILE A 55 -5.41 17.29 17.44
N CYS A 56 -5.63 16.25 16.62
CA CYS A 56 -6.51 16.32 15.46
C CYS A 56 -7.98 16.57 15.88
N ASP A 57 -8.47 15.83 16.86
CA ASP A 57 -9.85 15.96 17.37
C ASP A 57 -10.13 17.38 17.89
N LYS A 58 -9.19 17.98 18.63
CA LYS A 58 -9.30 19.38 19.10
C LYS A 58 -9.40 20.40 17.97
N LYS A 59 -8.92 20.05 16.79
CA LYS A 59 -8.94 20.90 15.59
C LYS A 59 -10.06 20.54 14.61
N GLY A 60 -10.89 19.55 14.93
CA GLY A 60 -11.92 19.03 14.02
C GLY A 60 -11.36 18.31 12.80
N ILE A 61 -10.14 17.79 12.90
CA ILE A 61 -9.47 17.04 11.83
C ILE A 61 -9.74 15.54 12.00
N GLN A 62 -10.29 14.91 10.99
CA GLN A 62 -10.43 13.46 10.97
C GLN A 62 -9.09 12.80 10.65
N LEU A 63 -8.58 11.95 11.56
CA LEU A 63 -7.32 11.23 11.41
C LEU A 63 -7.58 9.74 11.21
N GLN A 64 -6.90 9.15 10.22
CA GLN A 64 -6.89 7.71 10.00
C GLN A 64 -5.45 7.18 9.97
N PHE A 65 -5.24 6.01 10.55
CA PHE A 65 -3.96 5.30 10.48
C PHE A 65 -4.10 4.12 9.53
N MET A 66 -3.10 3.98 8.64
CA MET A 66 -3.05 2.89 7.69
C MET A 66 -1.66 2.28 7.66
N ILE A 67 -1.58 0.96 7.67
CA ILE A 67 -0.34 0.21 7.50
C ILE A 67 -0.44 -0.57 6.20
N ILE A 68 0.56 -0.39 5.33
CA ILE A 68 0.62 -1.10 4.06
C ILE A 68 1.37 -2.42 4.26
N PRO A 69 0.80 -3.58 3.87
CA PRO A 69 1.50 -4.85 3.93
C PRO A 69 2.76 -4.84 3.07
N ASN A 70 3.82 -5.49 3.54
CA ASN A 70 4.99 -5.72 2.71
C ASN A 70 4.68 -6.69 1.56
N LYS A 71 5.40 -6.55 0.46
CA LYS A 71 5.21 -7.36 -0.75
C LYS A 71 5.24 -8.87 -0.48
N GLU A 72 6.17 -9.35 0.35
CA GLU A 72 6.29 -10.77 0.70
C GLU A 72 5.11 -11.32 1.52
N GLN A 73 4.30 -10.47 2.16
CA GLN A 73 3.06 -10.90 2.82
C GLN A 73 1.92 -11.17 1.80
N ILE A 74 2.01 -10.53 0.64
CA ILE A 74 1.02 -10.63 -0.43
C ILE A 74 1.46 -11.67 -1.46
N TYR A 75 2.73 -11.66 -1.88
CA TYR A 75 3.30 -12.52 -2.93
C TYR A 75 4.23 -13.59 -2.35
N TRP A 76 3.84 -14.15 -1.20
CA TRP A 76 4.59 -15.18 -0.48
C TRP A 76 4.91 -16.43 -1.33
N GLU A 77 4.10 -16.74 -2.35
CA GLU A 77 4.29 -17.87 -3.25
C GLU A 77 5.54 -17.74 -4.14
N TYR A 78 6.01 -16.50 -4.34
CA TYR A 78 7.25 -16.22 -5.06
C TYR A 78 8.47 -16.13 -4.14
N MET A 79 8.25 -16.07 -2.83
CA MET A 79 9.34 -16.15 -1.87
C MET A 79 10.02 -17.52 -1.93
N PRO A 80 11.34 -17.60 -1.67
CA PRO A 80 11.97 -18.87 -1.37
C PRO A 80 11.30 -19.57 -0.20
N THR A 81 11.45 -20.89 -0.12
CA THR A 81 10.88 -21.65 0.99
C THR A 81 11.63 -21.37 2.28
N TYR A 82 10.96 -20.77 3.25
CA TYR A 82 11.43 -20.57 4.61
C TYR A 82 10.57 -21.34 5.60
N SER A 83 11.17 -21.77 6.70
CA SER A 83 10.40 -22.18 7.87
C SER A 83 9.73 -20.96 8.48
N ILE A 84 8.41 -20.97 8.55
CA ILE A 84 7.64 -19.90 9.15
C ILE A 84 7.50 -20.20 10.65
N SER A 85 8.12 -19.37 11.48
CA SER A 85 8.09 -19.50 12.95
C SER A 85 6.75 -19.08 13.53
N ASN A 86 6.09 -18.09 12.88
CA ASN A 86 4.77 -17.62 13.29
C ASN A 86 4.01 -17.01 12.13
N THR A 87 2.76 -17.42 11.95
CA THR A 87 1.85 -16.83 10.95
C THR A 87 1.20 -15.54 11.42
N TYR A 88 1.10 -15.33 12.74
CA TYR A 88 0.63 -14.11 13.38
C TYR A 88 1.80 -13.13 13.50
N LYS A 89 1.89 -12.24 12.53
CA LYS A 89 3.05 -11.36 12.32
C LYS A 89 3.05 -10.15 13.25
N ARG A 90 4.14 -9.40 13.23
CA ARG A 90 4.35 -8.19 14.02
C ARG A 90 3.23 -7.15 13.83
N VAL A 91 2.81 -6.94 12.57
CA VAL A 91 1.75 -5.97 12.27
C VAL A 91 0.39 -6.46 12.76
N ASP A 92 0.07 -7.75 12.58
CA ASP A 92 -1.19 -8.33 13.07
C ASP A 92 -1.30 -8.13 14.59
N ARG A 93 -0.23 -8.43 15.33
CA ARG A 93 -0.15 -8.23 16.79
C ARG A 93 -0.34 -6.78 17.19
N PHE A 94 0.28 -5.86 16.46
CA PHE A 94 0.18 -4.45 16.76
C PHE A 94 -1.22 -3.89 16.46
N VAL A 95 -1.83 -4.30 15.36
CA VAL A 95 -3.22 -3.92 15.01
C VAL A 95 -4.19 -4.38 16.10
N ASP A 96 -4.08 -5.65 16.53
CA ASP A 96 -4.92 -6.19 17.59
C ASP A 96 -4.65 -5.49 18.93
N TYR A 97 -3.37 -5.24 19.28
CA TYR A 97 -3.02 -4.50 20.49
C TYR A 97 -3.64 -3.10 20.53
N VAL A 98 -3.59 -2.35 19.42
CA VAL A 98 -4.20 -1.01 19.33
C VAL A 98 -5.72 -1.10 19.48
N LYS A 99 -6.37 -2.05 18.83
CA LYS A 99 -7.80 -2.29 18.90
C LYS A 99 -8.29 -2.66 20.31
N GLU A 100 -7.50 -3.46 21.03
CA GLU A 100 -7.84 -3.89 22.41
C GLU A 100 -7.63 -2.79 23.44
N ASN A 101 -6.72 -1.84 23.19
CA ASN A 101 -6.28 -0.83 24.16
C ASN A 101 -6.69 0.61 23.81
N SER A 102 -7.53 0.80 22.77
CA SER A 102 -8.00 2.13 22.34
C SER A 102 -9.23 2.05 21.43
N ASP A 103 -9.78 3.21 21.11
CA ASP A 103 -10.79 3.43 20.07
C ASP A 103 -10.18 3.71 18.67
N ILE A 104 -8.86 3.65 18.55
CA ILE A 104 -8.16 3.86 17.28
C ILE A 104 -8.32 2.62 16.41
N ASN A 105 -8.78 2.83 15.17
CA ASN A 105 -8.78 1.79 14.15
C ASN A 105 -7.59 1.97 13.21
N ILE A 106 -6.81 0.90 13.02
CA ILE A 106 -5.75 0.84 12.01
C ILE A 106 -6.29 0.12 10.77
N ILE A 107 -6.22 0.78 9.63
CA ILE A 107 -6.54 0.16 8.34
C ILE A 107 -5.34 -0.68 7.91
N TYR A 108 -5.54 -1.99 7.81
CA TYR A 108 -4.53 -2.94 7.34
C TYR A 108 -5.10 -3.79 6.20
N PRO A 109 -5.01 -3.32 4.92
CA PRO A 109 -5.76 -3.87 3.79
C PRO A 109 -5.17 -5.17 3.24
N ILE A 110 -4.66 -6.05 4.09
CA ILE A 110 -3.99 -7.29 3.68
C ILE A 110 -4.94 -8.26 2.96
N ASN A 111 -6.20 -8.34 3.40
CA ASN A 111 -7.19 -9.24 2.81
C ASN A 111 -7.70 -8.71 1.46
N GLU A 112 -7.93 -7.40 1.37
CA GLU A 112 -8.35 -6.70 0.16
C GLU A 112 -7.28 -6.82 -0.93
N LEU A 113 -6.01 -6.61 -0.56
CA LEU A 113 -4.87 -6.78 -1.47
C LEU A 113 -4.71 -8.25 -1.91
N LYS A 114 -4.81 -9.22 -1.00
CA LYS A 114 -4.78 -10.65 -1.35
C LYS A 114 -5.94 -11.07 -2.26
N ALA A 115 -7.10 -10.44 -2.12
CA ALA A 115 -8.24 -10.69 -2.99
C ALA A 115 -8.01 -10.09 -4.39
N ALA A 116 -7.54 -8.83 -4.46
CA ALA A 116 -7.27 -8.13 -5.71
C ALA A 116 -6.13 -8.78 -6.52
N LYS A 117 -5.12 -9.35 -5.86
CA LYS A 117 -4.01 -10.08 -6.47
C LYS A 117 -4.46 -11.19 -7.42
N LYS A 118 -5.64 -11.77 -7.22
CA LYS A 118 -6.18 -12.83 -8.09
C LYS A 118 -6.50 -12.35 -9.50
N TYR A 119 -6.66 -11.04 -9.69
CA TYR A 119 -7.10 -10.41 -10.93
C TYR A 119 -6.06 -9.45 -11.50
N TRP A 120 -5.22 -8.87 -10.63
CA TRP A 120 -4.27 -7.81 -10.96
C TRP A 120 -2.92 -8.08 -10.32
N GLN A 121 -1.81 -7.72 -10.99
CA GLN A 121 -0.55 -7.54 -10.28
C GLN A 121 -0.67 -6.24 -9.48
N ILE A 122 -0.52 -6.30 -8.15
CA ILE A 122 -0.74 -5.16 -7.24
C ILE A 122 0.52 -4.65 -6.55
N TYR A 123 1.62 -5.38 -6.69
CA TYR A 123 2.97 -4.92 -6.35
C TYR A 123 3.86 -5.07 -7.56
N TYR A 124 4.83 -4.18 -7.66
CA TYR A 124 5.86 -4.32 -8.67
C TYR A 124 6.71 -5.58 -8.42
N LYS A 125 7.13 -6.24 -9.49
CA LYS A 125 7.95 -7.43 -9.44
C LYS A 125 9.37 -7.10 -8.97
N TYR A 126 9.91 -5.97 -9.43
CA TYR A 126 11.28 -5.55 -9.21
C TYR A 126 11.46 -4.33 -8.30
N ASP A 127 10.43 -3.94 -7.60
CA ASP A 127 10.41 -2.77 -6.73
C ASP A 127 9.78 -3.15 -5.37
N THR A 128 10.10 -2.43 -4.30
CA THR A 128 9.54 -2.69 -2.97
C THR A 128 8.07 -2.29 -2.86
N HIS A 129 7.61 -1.38 -3.69
CA HIS A 129 6.31 -0.74 -3.57
C HIS A 129 5.17 -1.51 -4.24
N TRP A 130 3.95 -1.26 -3.80
CA TRP A 130 2.76 -1.55 -4.59
C TRP A 130 2.74 -0.69 -5.86
N ASN A 131 2.08 -1.18 -6.89
CA ASN A 131 1.84 -0.41 -8.10
C ASN A 131 0.54 0.42 -7.98
N ASN A 132 0.16 1.14 -9.03
CA ASN A 132 -1.03 1.99 -9.01
C ASN A 132 -2.32 1.22 -8.69
N MET A 133 -2.44 -0.03 -9.12
CA MET A 133 -3.61 -0.86 -8.79
C MET A 133 -3.59 -1.25 -7.30
N GLY A 134 -2.44 -1.61 -6.75
CA GLY A 134 -2.31 -1.87 -5.31
C GLY A 134 -2.63 -0.64 -4.48
N ALA A 135 -2.14 0.53 -4.88
CA ALA A 135 -2.44 1.81 -4.23
C ALA A 135 -3.95 2.12 -4.31
N PHE A 136 -4.58 1.89 -5.46
CA PHE A 136 -6.02 2.06 -5.64
C PHE A 136 -6.83 1.18 -4.67
N VAL A 137 -6.48 -0.10 -4.55
CA VAL A 137 -7.11 -1.03 -3.58
C VAL A 137 -6.93 -0.54 -2.14
N GLY A 138 -5.74 -0.04 -1.80
CA GLY A 138 -5.45 0.53 -0.50
C GLY A 138 -6.31 1.76 -0.21
N VAL A 139 -6.41 2.70 -1.14
CA VAL A 139 -7.26 3.90 -1.03
C VAL A 139 -8.73 3.52 -0.86
N GLN A 140 -9.21 2.48 -1.51
CA GLN A 140 -10.58 2.00 -1.31
C GLN A 140 -10.83 1.49 0.11
N SER A 141 -9.84 0.81 0.71
CA SER A 141 -9.93 0.39 2.11
C SER A 141 -10.01 1.59 3.06
N LEU A 142 -9.27 2.67 2.75
CA LEU A 142 -9.36 3.94 3.46
C LEU A 142 -10.76 4.57 3.32
N TYR A 143 -11.29 4.66 2.11
CA TYR A 143 -12.60 5.27 1.86
C TYR A 143 -13.73 4.48 2.50
N LYS A 144 -13.64 3.15 2.50
CA LYS A 144 -14.56 2.29 3.25
C LYS A 144 -14.56 2.61 4.75
N ALA A 145 -13.39 2.85 5.34
CA ALA A 145 -13.28 3.23 6.74
C ALA A 145 -13.83 4.64 7.05
N LEU A 146 -13.97 5.48 6.03
CA LEU A 146 -14.54 6.84 6.10
C LEU A 146 -16.01 6.89 5.64
N ASP A 147 -16.64 5.74 5.36
CA ASP A 147 -17.99 5.65 4.78
C ASP A 147 -18.15 6.44 3.46
N ILE A 148 -17.08 6.59 2.71
CA ILE A 148 -17.08 7.22 1.38
C ILE A 148 -17.34 6.15 0.32
N PRO A 149 -18.39 6.31 -0.51
CA PRO A 149 -18.68 5.36 -1.57
C PRO A 149 -17.52 5.25 -2.58
N MET A 150 -17.16 4.02 -2.93
CA MET A 150 -16.11 3.75 -3.91
C MET A 150 -16.53 2.65 -4.88
N THR A 151 -15.99 2.71 -6.09
CA THR A 151 -16.14 1.64 -7.08
C THR A 151 -15.39 0.38 -6.62
N ASN A 152 -16.00 -0.80 -6.82
CA ASN A 152 -15.32 -2.06 -6.52
C ASN A 152 -14.03 -2.19 -7.37
N PRO A 153 -12.85 -2.47 -6.76
CA PRO A 153 -11.60 -2.62 -7.50
C PRO A 153 -11.62 -3.68 -8.59
N LEU A 154 -12.52 -4.65 -8.49
CA LEU A 154 -12.68 -5.70 -9.52
C LEU A 154 -13.43 -5.22 -10.77
N ASN A 155 -14.13 -4.09 -10.68
CA ASN A 155 -14.94 -3.49 -11.77
C ASN A 155 -14.30 -2.22 -12.34
N VAL A 156 -13.01 -2.02 -12.10
CA VAL A 156 -12.27 -0.85 -12.58
C VAL A 156 -11.73 -1.12 -13.98
N GLU A 157 -11.84 -0.13 -14.86
CA GLU A 157 -11.09 -0.12 -16.11
C GLU A 157 -9.65 0.29 -15.82
N ALA A 158 -8.69 -0.49 -16.30
CA ALA A 158 -7.29 -0.18 -16.16
C ALA A 158 -6.53 -0.59 -17.42
N GLU A 159 -5.63 0.27 -17.84
CA GLU A 159 -4.70 0.01 -18.94
C GLU A 159 -3.35 -0.42 -18.36
N GLU A 160 -2.84 -1.56 -18.80
CA GLU A 160 -1.53 -2.03 -18.40
C GLU A 160 -0.43 -1.23 -19.09
N VAL A 161 0.52 -0.73 -18.33
CA VAL A 161 1.67 0.01 -18.82
C VAL A 161 2.97 -0.58 -18.26
N LYS A 162 4.03 -0.57 -19.07
CA LYS A 162 5.34 -1.07 -18.62
C LYS A 162 5.96 -0.13 -17.61
N LYS A 163 6.57 -0.68 -16.55
CA LYS A 163 7.52 0.00 -15.68
C LYS A 163 8.94 -0.42 -16.06
N GLN A 164 9.81 0.53 -16.30
CA GLN A 164 11.15 0.25 -16.82
C GLN A 164 12.16 -0.16 -15.74
N GLU A 165 12.10 0.43 -14.53
CA GLU A 165 13.11 0.18 -13.50
C GLU A 165 12.47 0.15 -12.11
N GLY A 166 12.90 -0.80 -11.27
CA GLY A 166 12.49 -0.94 -9.89
C GLY A 166 13.64 -0.64 -8.92
N ASP A 167 13.31 -0.16 -7.71
CA ASP A 167 14.28 0.19 -6.68
C ASP A 167 15.15 -1.02 -6.24
N LEU A 168 14.61 -2.23 -6.30
CA LEU A 168 15.35 -3.45 -5.95
C LEU A 168 16.43 -3.80 -6.97
N VAL A 169 16.27 -3.41 -8.24
CA VAL A 169 17.29 -3.60 -9.28
C VAL A 169 18.52 -2.76 -8.94
N SER A 170 18.32 -1.48 -8.67
CA SER A 170 19.40 -0.57 -8.27
C SER A 170 20.01 -0.98 -6.92
N LEU A 171 19.19 -1.35 -5.93
CA LEU A 171 19.62 -1.75 -4.60
C LEU A 171 20.47 -3.03 -4.62
N GLY A 172 20.16 -3.97 -5.51
CA GLY A 172 20.91 -5.21 -5.72
C GLY A 172 22.08 -5.07 -6.68
N ASN A 173 22.32 -3.90 -7.27
CA ASN A 173 23.30 -3.66 -8.31
C ASN A 173 23.15 -4.66 -9.47
N LEU A 174 21.91 -4.90 -9.88
CA LEU A 174 21.53 -5.85 -10.92
C LEU A 174 21.53 -5.20 -12.31
N ASP A 175 21.69 -5.97 -13.38
CA ASP A 175 21.57 -5.48 -14.74
C ASP A 175 20.10 -5.18 -15.07
N PRO A 176 19.70 -3.91 -15.31
CA PRO A 176 18.32 -3.54 -15.59
C PRO A 176 17.71 -4.26 -16.81
N ASN A 177 18.52 -4.69 -17.76
CA ASN A 177 18.04 -5.40 -18.95
C ASN A 177 17.38 -6.75 -18.61
N ASN A 178 17.74 -7.34 -17.49
CA ASN A 178 17.18 -8.61 -17.02
C ASN A 178 15.91 -8.43 -16.18
N TYR A 179 15.55 -7.17 -15.84
CA TYR A 179 14.46 -6.84 -14.90
C TYR A 179 13.61 -5.69 -15.45
N CYS A 180 13.18 -5.78 -16.71
CA CYS A 180 12.51 -4.70 -17.44
C CYS A 180 11.06 -5.04 -17.87
N ASP A 181 10.52 -6.19 -17.46
CA ASP A 181 9.17 -6.66 -17.82
C ASP A 181 8.13 -6.43 -16.70
N ASP A 182 8.37 -5.46 -15.84
CA ASP A 182 7.43 -5.11 -14.77
C ASP A 182 6.26 -4.28 -15.30
N ILE A 183 5.14 -4.38 -14.60
CA ILE A 183 3.89 -3.73 -15.02
C ILE A 183 3.35 -2.77 -13.97
N ASN A 184 2.74 -1.71 -14.48
CA ASN A 184 1.92 -0.77 -13.74
C ASN A 184 0.55 -0.65 -14.43
N TYR A 185 -0.34 0.13 -13.87
CA TYR A 185 -1.67 0.36 -14.44
C TYR A 185 -2.00 1.85 -14.48
N ASN A 186 -2.55 2.30 -15.61
CA ASN A 186 -3.32 3.53 -15.67
C ASN A 186 -4.74 3.19 -15.23
N VAL A 187 -5.04 3.40 -13.97
CA VAL A 187 -6.37 3.13 -13.40
C VAL A 187 -7.33 4.24 -13.83
N ILE A 188 -8.33 3.89 -14.63
CA ILE A 188 -9.36 4.83 -15.11
C ILE A 188 -10.48 4.84 -14.07
N TYR A 189 -10.37 5.77 -13.14
CA TYR A 189 -11.37 5.98 -12.11
C TYR A 189 -12.28 7.15 -12.49
N LYS A 190 -13.57 6.86 -12.63
CA LYS A 190 -14.61 7.90 -12.77
C LYS A 190 -15.33 8.00 -11.43
N PRO A 191 -14.93 8.90 -10.52
CA PRO A 191 -15.63 9.06 -9.26
C PRO A 191 -17.06 9.53 -9.56
N GLU A 192 -18.06 8.84 -9.01
CA GLU A 192 -19.35 9.44 -8.83
C GLU A 192 -19.19 10.50 -7.74
N ILE A 193 -19.10 11.77 -8.15
CA ILE A 193 -18.99 12.89 -7.23
C ILE A 193 -20.37 13.07 -6.58
N HIS A 194 -20.60 12.43 -5.46
CA HIS A 194 -21.69 12.79 -4.58
C HIS A 194 -21.27 14.04 -3.79
N ILE A 195 -21.69 15.22 -4.28
CA ILE A 195 -21.57 16.45 -3.51
C ILE A 195 -22.52 16.29 -2.32
N LEU A 196 -21.97 15.94 -1.16
CA LEU A 196 -22.68 16.02 0.10
C LEU A 196 -22.92 17.52 0.38
N GLN A 197 -24.08 18.02 0.00
CA GLN A 197 -24.50 19.35 0.42
C GLN A 197 -24.67 19.30 1.94
N ASN A 198 -23.74 19.92 2.67
CA ASN A 198 -23.94 20.21 4.08
C ASN A 198 -25.23 21.02 4.21
N ARG A 199 -26.23 20.45 4.85
CA ARG A 199 -27.44 21.16 5.22
C ARG A 199 -27.08 22.18 6.30
N GLY A 200 -26.71 23.36 5.89
CA GLY A 200 -26.44 24.45 6.85
C GLY A 200 -26.00 25.75 6.21
N ASP A 201 -25.22 25.71 5.16
CA ASP A 201 -24.71 26.95 4.56
C ASP A 201 -25.39 27.24 3.22
N LYS A 202 -26.11 28.35 3.17
CA LYS A 202 -26.54 28.96 1.90
C LYS A 202 -25.30 29.46 1.18
N ILE A 203 -24.67 28.60 0.37
CA ILE A 203 -23.68 29.05 -0.60
C ILE A 203 -24.49 29.71 -1.74
N GLY A 204 -24.26 31.02 -1.91
CA GLY A 204 -24.84 31.77 -3.01
C GLY A 204 -24.53 31.11 -4.34
N ARG A 205 -25.53 31.08 -5.21
CA ARG A 205 -25.36 30.71 -6.60
C ARG A 205 -24.40 31.72 -7.23
N ASP A 206 -23.18 31.29 -7.54
CA ASP A 206 -22.36 31.97 -8.54
C ASP A 206 -22.60 31.27 -9.87
N ASP A 207 -23.20 32.03 -10.76
CA ASP A 207 -23.50 31.65 -12.13
C ASP A 207 -22.20 31.40 -12.90
N GLY A 208 -22.11 30.24 -13.50
CA GLY A 208 -21.41 29.91 -14.74
C GLY A 208 -20.02 30.51 -14.97
N GLY A 209 -19.00 30.04 -14.29
CA GLY A 209 -17.61 30.26 -14.65
C GLY A 209 -16.99 29.05 -15.36
N CYS A 210 -17.01 29.07 -16.67
CA CYS A 210 -16.31 28.13 -17.54
C CYS A 210 -14.80 28.15 -17.24
N LEU A 211 -14.26 27.08 -16.69
CA LEU A 211 -12.81 26.90 -16.59
C LEU A 211 -12.24 26.72 -18.00
N ARG A 212 -11.65 27.78 -18.54
CA ARG A 212 -10.86 27.71 -19.77
C ARG A 212 -9.54 27.02 -19.49
N PRO A 213 -9.07 26.09 -20.32
CA PRO A 213 -7.73 25.54 -20.19
C PRO A 213 -6.71 26.63 -20.50
N CYS A 214 -5.68 26.72 -19.68
CA CYS A 214 -4.52 27.58 -19.93
C CYS A 214 -3.84 27.15 -21.23
N ARG A 215 -3.95 27.99 -22.26
CA ARG A 215 -3.14 27.87 -23.48
C ARG A 215 -1.72 28.36 -23.14
N GLY A 216 -0.76 27.48 -23.43
CA GLY A 216 0.64 27.88 -23.42
C GLY A 216 0.90 29.01 -24.39
N SER A 217 1.57 30.05 -23.91
CA SER A 217 2.17 31.08 -24.74
C SER A 217 3.56 30.62 -25.18
N ARG A 218 3.68 30.41 -26.49
CA ARG A 218 4.98 30.53 -27.19
C ARG A 218 5.29 32.02 -27.33
N SER A 219 6.57 32.25 -27.31
CA SER A 219 7.32 33.25 -28.15
C SER A 219 8.17 34.17 -27.32
N CYS A 220 9.25 34.31 -27.67
CA CYS A 220 10.30 34.82 -28.54
C CYS A 220 11.60 34.69 -27.82
#